data_bb3f14279b9dfcb64c7bfe662bb687ec
#
_entry.id   bb3f14279b9dfcb64c7bfe662bb687ec
#
_cell.length_a   1.000
_cell.length_b   1.000
_cell.length_c   1.000
_cell.angle_alpha   90.00
_cell.angle_beta   90.00
_cell.angle_gamma   90.00
#
_symmetry.space_group_name_H-M   'P 1'
#
loop_
_entity.id
_entity.type
_entity.pdbx_description
1 polymer ?
#
loop_
_entity_poly.entity_id
_entity_poly.type
_entity_poly.pdbx_seq_one_letter_code
_entity_poly.pdbx_strand_id
1 'polypeptide(L)'
;MTVSERIPFSGLLLPLQEGYTYSCDRRTTTDRFFLFRMTKPGVTLTGSPVTAIGDTETGNKEYWAKWEINQYTVTVKPENGEADITITQDYGIPITAPPLTREGYQFNGWDKAFPTTMPAENLTITAQWRDIAVPTGEIKIAENGWKSFFNTITFGLFFKDTQMVTVTAADNSGEAVKIEYLLSDKALTQSELAGMTFTTYSAPFSINADNEYVIYAKLTDTSGNVAYINTNGIVLDGTSPVITGIENGKTYCEAQTLTVDEKYVDTVTVNGTEVTLDESGSFVLSPADGEQKIVVTDKAGNTAEMTVTVNDGHTFGEWTSNGDGTHTRKCTVDGCTVSETKDCSGGKATCKDKAKCEVCGAEYGELDPKNHTDLKHFPAKAATKTAEGNIEYWYCKGCGKYFSDRDGTKEIKKADTTTAKLKDDSKSSQTGDTRNLALWIALLFVSGGAAIGTTVISRKKKYNR
;
A
#
# COMPACT_ATOMS: atom_id res chain seq x y z
N MET A 1 19.41 -6.50 63.24
CA MET A 1 18.88 -6.56 64.63
C MET A 1 19.64 -7.67 65.37
N THR A 2 20.35 -7.33 66.39
CA THR A 2 21.03 -8.29 67.26
C THR A 2 20.00 -8.80 68.26
N VAL A 3 19.51 -10.02 68.07
CA VAL A 3 18.67 -10.69 69.05
C VAL A 3 19.59 -11.62 69.83
N SER A 4 19.89 -11.24 71.08
CA SER A 4 20.57 -12.08 72.02
C SER A 4 19.51 -12.80 72.87
N GLU A 5 19.07 -13.95 72.40
CA GLU A 5 18.26 -14.82 73.26
C GLU A 5 19.08 -16.00 73.77
N ARG A 6 19.07 -16.18 75.08
CA ARG A 6 19.61 -17.39 75.75
C ARG A 6 18.53 -18.49 75.59
N ILE A 7 18.81 -19.50 74.83
CA ILE A 7 17.89 -20.60 74.61
C ILE A 7 18.41 -21.84 75.27
N PRO A 8 17.65 -22.49 76.16
CA PRO A 8 18.05 -23.79 76.79
C PRO A 8 17.99 -24.90 75.74
N PHE A 9 18.91 -25.85 75.78
CA PHE A 9 19.22 -26.84 74.75
C PHE A 9 18.14 -27.87 74.46
N SER A 10 17.00 -27.86 75.13
CA SER A 10 15.88 -28.77 74.88
C SER A 10 14.82 -28.04 74.11
N GLY A 11 14.98 -27.96 72.79
CA GLY A 11 13.92 -27.44 71.91
C GLY A 11 14.29 -26.24 71.06
N LEU A 12 15.50 -26.17 70.52
CA LEU A 12 15.90 -25.09 69.64
C LEU A 12 15.22 -25.26 68.30
N LEU A 13 13.99 -24.73 68.15
CA LEU A 13 13.40 -24.37 66.88
C LEU A 13 13.87 -22.96 66.58
N LEU A 14 15.00 -22.85 65.87
CA LEU A 14 15.32 -21.58 65.19
C LEU A 14 14.23 -21.34 64.20
N PRO A 15 13.60 -20.14 64.17
CA PRO A 15 12.65 -19.84 63.13
C PRO A 15 13.33 -19.98 61.77
N LEU A 16 12.81 -20.88 60.91
CA LEU A 16 13.24 -21.02 59.53
C LEU A 16 13.02 -19.68 58.84
N GLN A 17 14.10 -19.01 58.53
CA GLN A 17 14.01 -17.84 57.66
C GLN A 17 13.81 -18.35 56.23
N GLU A 18 12.74 -17.95 55.63
CA GLU A 18 12.37 -18.34 54.28
C GLU A 18 13.54 -18.13 53.31
N GLY A 19 13.86 -19.12 52.51
CA GLY A 19 14.95 -19.04 51.52
C GLY A 19 16.35 -19.47 52.06
N TYR A 20 16.47 -19.93 53.27
CA TYR A 20 17.75 -20.37 53.83
C TYR A 20 17.68 -21.76 54.40
N THR A 21 18.78 -22.53 54.27
CA THR A 21 18.97 -23.80 54.95
C THR A 21 20.09 -23.69 55.96
N TYR A 22 19.99 -24.43 57.03
CA TYR A 22 21.06 -24.55 57.98
C TYR A 22 21.37 -26.03 58.24
N SER A 23 22.61 -26.32 58.49
CA SER A 23 23.08 -27.63 58.97
C SER A 23 23.57 -27.50 60.44
N CYS A 24 22.88 -28.19 61.35
CA CYS A 24 23.31 -28.29 62.72
C CYS A 24 23.20 -29.76 63.17
N ASP A 25 24.31 -30.35 63.54
CA ASP A 25 24.31 -31.71 64.10
C ASP A 25 24.00 -31.66 65.56
N ARG A 26 23.05 -32.47 66.01
CA ARG A 26 22.53 -32.49 67.40
C ARG A 26 23.27 -33.49 68.23
N ARG A 27 24.07 -33.05 69.24
CA ARG A 27 24.43 -33.92 70.36
C ARG A 27 24.10 -33.23 71.68
N THR A 28 23.41 -33.99 72.59
CA THR A 28 22.95 -33.58 73.89
C THR A 28 23.97 -33.90 74.89
N THR A 29 24.44 -32.91 75.65
CA THR A 29 25.03 -33.12 77.02
C THR A 29 24.51 -32.02 77.94
N THR A 30 24.21 -32.43 79.18
CA THR A 30 23.62 -31.68 80.26
C THR A 30 24.47 -30.47 80.65
N ASP A 31 23.81 -29.34 80.90
CA ASP A 31 24.32 -28.14 81.61
C ASP A 31 25.34 -27.22 80.88
N ARG A 32 25.17 -26.95 79.58
CA ARG A 32 26.01 -25.96 78.94
C ARG A 32 25.17 -25.02 78.06
N PHE A 33 25.42 -23.71 78.15
CA PHE A 33 24.78 -22.69 77.34
C PHE A 33 25.68 -22.35 76.16
N PHE A 34 25.13 -22.47 74.98
CA PHE A 34 25.80 -22.03 73.75
C PHE A 34 25.05 -20.85 73.15
N LEU A 35 25.77 -19.80 72.84
CA LEU A 35 25.21 -18.63 72.17
C LEU A 35 25.49 -18.74 70.64
N PHE A 36 24.46 -18.91 69.89
CA PHE A 36 24.58 -18.87 68.45
C PHE A 36 24.27 -17.45 67.94
N ARG A 37 25.21 -16.86 67.25
CA ARG A 37 24.99 -15.58 66.49
C ARG A 37 24.77 -15.84 65.04
N MET A 38 23.77 -15.18 64.51
CA MET A 38 23.47 -15.24 63.05
C MET A 38 24.31 -14.22 62.27
N THR A 39 24.87 -14.62 61.14
CA THR A 39 25.58 -13.73 60.25
C THR A 39 24.70 -13.37 59.07
N LYS A 40 24.87 -12.14 58.51
CA LYS A 40 24.28 -11.80 57.23
C LYS A 40 24.98 -12.56 56.10
N PRO A 41 24.28 -12.88 55.01
CA PRO A 41 24.92 -13.42 53.82
C PRO A 41 26.10 -12.55 53.37
N GLY A 42 27.18 -13.17 52.92
CA GLY A 42 28.39 -12.47 52.46
C GLY A 42 29.40 -12.08 53.55
N VAL A 43 29.13 -12.37 54.84
CA VAL A 43 30.13 -12.19 55.90
C VAL A 43 31.10 -13.38 55.92
N THR A 44 32.37 -13.11 55.69
CA THR A 44 33.42 -14.14 55.81
C THR A 44 33.69 -14.46 57.30
N LEU A 45 33.41 -15.67 57.71
CA LEU A 45 33.78 -16.17 59.04
C LEU A 45 35.23 -16.65 58.99
N THR A 46 36.04 -16.12 59.88
CA THR A 46 37.43 -16.56 60.05
C THR A 46 37.48 -17.65 61.12
N GLY A 47 37.90 -18.83 60.75
CA GLY A 47 38.08 -19.98 61.68
C GLY A 47 37.69 -21.31 61.04
N SER A 48 38.07 -22.41 61.57
CA SER A 48 37.72 -23.74 61.12
C SER A 48 36.25 -24.05 61.44
N PRO A 49 35.49 -24.66 60.52
CA PRO A 49 34.13 -25.09 60.84
C PRO A 49 34.10 -26.02 62.02
N VAL A 50 33.21 -25.75 62.98
CA VAL A 50 32.96 -26.64 64.11
C VAL A 50 31.85 -27.60 63.72
N THR A 51 32.20 -28.85 63.44
CA THR A 51 31.25 -29.89 63.04
C THR A 51 30.62 -30.66 64.19
N ALA A 52 31.25 -30.58 65.39
CA ALA A 52 30.71 -31.16 66.61
C ALA A 52 31.30 -30.41 67.82
N ILE A 53 30.53 -30.29 68.92
CA ILE A 53 30.96 -29.75 70.21
C ILE A 53 31.42 -30.94 71.05
N GLY A 54 32.69 -30.96 71.41
CA GLY A 54 33.27 -32.05 72.21
C GLY A 54 32.78 -32.04 73.66
N ASP A 55 32.61 -33.22 74.24
CA ASP A 55 32.11 -33.40 75.58
C ASP A 55 33.04 -32.79 76.66
N THR A 56 34.27 -32.46 76.29
CA THR A 56 35.28 -31.88 77.18
C THR A 56 35.35 -30.34 77.11
N GLU A 57 34.56 -29.72 76.22
CA GLU A 57 34.57 -28.28 76.08
C GLU A 57 33.87 -27.57 77.26
N THR A 58 34.62 -26.70 77.97
CA THR A 58 34.11 -25.94 79.09
C THR A 58 34.21 -24.44 78.86
N GLY A 59 33.32 -23.67 79.51
CA GLY A 59 33.29 -22.21 79.45
C GLY A 59 32.28 -21.66 78.42
N ASN A 60 32.09 -20.34 78.46
CA ASN A 60 31.20 -19.65 77.56
C ASN A 60 31.88 -19.56 76.20
N LYS A 61 31.28 -20.14 75.16
CA LYS A 61 31.77 -20.09 73.79
C LYS A 61 30.72 -19.51 72.92
N GLU A 62 31.12 -18.70 71.98
CA GLU A 62 30.24 -18.14 70.91
C GLU A 62 30.45 -18.94 69.62
N TYR A 63 29.42 -19.45 69.08
CA TYR A 63 29.39 -20.11 67.77
C TYR A 63 28.58 -19.28 66.78
N TRP A 64 29.03 -19.21 65.56
CA TRP A 64 28.37 -18.48 64.52
C TRP A 64 27.79 -19.49 63.52
N ALA A 65 26.49 -19.41 63.25
CA ALA A 65 25.91 -20.20 62.23
C ALA A 65 26.32 -19.61 60.86
N LYS A 66 26.92 -20.45 60.03
CA LYS A 66 27.11 -20.12 58.61
C LYS A 66 25.81 -20.39 57.87
N TRP A 67 25.19 -19.35 57.40
CA TRP A 67 24.02 -19.47 56.57
C TRP A 67 24.44 -19.54 55.12
N GLU A 68 23.93 -20.50 54.41
CA GLU A 68 24.02 -20.56 52.96
C GLU A 68 22.66 -20.23 52.38
N ILE A 69 22.63 -19.29 51.49
CA ILE A 69 21.39 -18.94 50.77
C ILE A 69 21.05 -20.10 49.84
N ASN A 70 19.85 -20.55 49.94
CA ASN A 70 19.34 -21.55 49.00
C ASN A 70 19.19 -20.93 47.58
N GLN A 71 19.57 -21.71 46.60
CA GLN A 71 19.31 -21.41 45.24
C GLN A 71 18.00 -22.06 44.80
N TYR A 72 17.22 -21.31 44.06
CA TYR A 72 15.99 -21.78 43.47
C TYR A 72 16.01 -21.49 41.97
N THR A 73 15.10 -22.14 41.26
CA THR A 73 15.00 -22.03 39.80
C THR A 73 13.61 -21.58 39.43
N VAL A 74 13.54 -20.51 38.64
CA VAL A 74 12.34 -20.15 37.88
C VAL A 74 12.51 -20.69 36.48
N THR A 75 11.66 -21.64 36.13
CA THR A 75 11.57 -22.18 34.75
C THR A 75 10.50 -21.42 33.98
N VAL A 76 10.89 -20.73 32.93
CA VAL A 76 9.99 -20.02 32.03
C VAL A 76 9.72 -20.91 30.83
N LYS A 77 8.47 -21.23 30.63
CA LYS A 77 7.99 -21.88 29.39
C LYS A 77 7.55 -20.83 28.40
N PRO A 78 8.32 -20.58 27.34
CA PRO A 78 8.02 -19.49 26.41
C PRO A 78 6.83 -19.80 25.50
N GLU A 79 6.49 -21.06 25.27
CA GLU A 79 5.40 -21.54 24.41
C GLU A 79 5.42 -20.89 22.99
N ASN A 80 6.64 -20.60 22.52
CA ASN A 80 6.92 -20.02 21.21
C ASN A 80 7.70 -20.96 20.27
N GLY A 81 7.89 -22.21 20.68
CA GLY A 81 8.69 -23.20 19.97
C GLY A 81 10.16 -23.24 20.40
N GLU A 82 10.60 -22.33 21.27
CA GLU A 82 11.95 -22.35 21.85
C GLU A 82 11.98 -23.20 23.11
N ALA A 83 13.19 -23.55 23.55
CA ALA A 83 13.41 -24.30 24.78
C ALA A 83 13.05 -23.49 26.03
N ASP A 84 12.72 -24.19 27.12
CA ASP A 84 12.49 -23.59 28.44
C ASP A 84 13.69 -22.78 28.87
N ILE A 85 13.45 -21.59 29.44
CA ILE A 85 14.48 -20.70 29.99
C ILE A 85 14.54 -20.92 31.50
N THR A 86 15.72 -21.24 32.01
CA THR A 86 15.93 -21.44 33.44
C THR A 86 16.72 -20.29 34.06
N ILE A 87 16.17 -19.68 35.09
CA ILE A 87 16.82 -18.64 35.90
C ILE A 87 17.10 -19.24 37.28
N THR A 88 18.36 -19.54 37.58
CA THR A 88 18.75 -20.07 38.86
C THR A 88 19.56 -19.03 39.61
N GLN A 89 19.10 -18.66 40.81
CA GLN A 89 19.74 -17.64 41.65
C GLN A 89 19.47 -17.92 43.14
N ASP A 90 20.21 -17.22 43.98
CA ASP A 90 19.97 -17.22 45.40
C ASP A 90 18.61 -16.60 45.76
N TYR A 91 17.98 -17.09 46.80
CA TYR A 91 16.70 -16.56 47.29
C TYR A 91 16.74 -15.04 47.49
N GLY A 92 15.70 -14.35 47.08
CA GLY A 92 15.53 -12.91 47.26
C GLY A 92 16.33 -12.03 46.31
N ILE A 93 17.18 -12.59 45.45
CA ILE A 93 17.90 -11.81 44.43
C ILE A 93 16.88 -11.34 43.36
N PRO A 94 16.95 -10.05 42.93
CA PRO A 94 16.08 -9.55 41.89
C PRO A 94 16.23 -10.36 40.58
N ILE A 95 15.10 -10.70 40.00
CA ILE A 95 15.05 -11.37 38.69
C ILE A 95 14.15 -10.57 37.74
N THR A 96 14.44 -10.70 36.47
CA THR A 96 13.70 -9.99 35.41
C THR A 96 13.14 -11.02 34.44
N ALA A 97 11.89 -10.80 34.05
CA ALA A 97 11.27 -11.62 33.00
C ALA A 97 12.06 -11.50 31.68
N PRO A 98 12.38 -12.63 31.03
CA PRO A 98 13.04 -12.61 29.74
C PRO A 98 12.11 -11.97 28.68
N PRO A 99 12.66 -11.21 27.74
CA PRO A 99 11.89 -10.75 26.60
C PRO A 99 11.52 -11.96 25.73
N LEU A 100 10.24 -12.10 25.40
CA LEU A 100 9.76 -13.20 24.56
C LEU A 100 9.08 -12.63 23.32
N THR A 101 9.29 -13.31 22.20
CA THR A 101 8.60 -13.04 20.93
C THR A 101 8.06 -14.33 20.36
N ARG A 102 6.91 -14.25 19.68
CA ARG A 102 6.33 -15.35 18.93
C ARG A 102 5.70 -14.76 17.67
N GLU A 103 6.14 -15.22 16.51
CA GLU A 103 5.64 -14.73 15.23
C GLU A 103 4.13 -14.96 15.13
N GLY A 104 3.39 -13.91 14.72
CA GLY A 104 1.94 -13.94 14.64
C GLY A 104 1.19 -13.82 15.96
N TYR A 105 1.89 -13.71 17.11
CA TYR A 105 1.28 -13.63 18.43
C TYR A 105 1.75 -12.41 19.21
N GLN A 106 0.87 -11.86 20.00
CA GLN A 106 1.16 -10.85 20.99
C GLN A 106 1.33 -11.49 22.37
N PHE A 107 2.40 -11.15 23.07
CA PHE A 107 2.56 -11.56 24.46
C PHE A 107 1.40 -11.02 25.31
N ASN A 108 0.68 -11.90 25.98
CA ASN A 108 -0.50 -11.60 26.77
C ASN A 108 -0.30 -11.82 28.27
N GLY A 109 0.98 -11.75 28.73
CA GLY A 109 1.33 -11.93 30.12
C GLY A 109 1.76 -13.36 30.44
N TRP A 110 1.67 -13.69 31.71
CA TRP A 110 2.08 -14.96 32.27
C TRP A 110 0.87 -15.66 32.89
N ASP A 111 0.90 -16.99 32.99
CA ASP A 111 -0.11 -17.79 33.70
C ASP A 111 -0.18 -17.46 35.19
N LYS A 112 0.93 -16.98 35.78
CA LYS A 112 1.08 -16.50 37.14
C LYS A 112 1.90 -15.21 37.14
N ALA A 113 1.79 -14.39 38.20
CA ALA A 113 2.61 -13.19 38.29
C ALA A 113 4.11 -13.54 38.29
N PHE A 114 4.86 -12.91 37.40
CA PHE A 114 6.32 -13.09 37.37
C PHE A 114 6.93 -12.47 38.62
N PRO A 115 7.72 -13.21 39.41
CA PRO A 115 8.28 -12.69 40.65
C PRO A 115 9.36 -11.65 40.37
N THR A 116 9.40 -10.61 41.18
CA THR A 116 10.44 -9.55 41.13
C THR A 116 11.76 -9.97 41.73
N THR A 117 11.71 -10.98 42.60
CA THR A 117 12.87 -11.58 43.26
C THR A 117 12.74 -13.10 43.26
N MET A 118 13.84 -13.81 43.35
CA MET A 118 13.86 -15.27 43.42
C MET A 118 13.02 -15.77 44.59
N PRO A 119 11.97 -16.57 44.38
CA PRO A 119 11.09 -17.11 45.42
C PRO A 119 11.80 -18.21 46.24
N ALA A 120 11.22 -18.60 47.38
CA ALA A 120 11.75 -19.67 48.24
C ALA A 120 11.38 -21.09 47.77
N GLU A 121 10.98 -21.23 46.51
CA GLU A 121 10.61 -22.50 45.86
C GLU A 121 10.95 -22.47 44.38
N ASN A 122 11.08 -23.64 43.79
CA ASN A 122 11.18 -23.74 42.33
C ASN A 122 9.81 -23.45 41.71
N LEU A 123 9.79 -22.54 40.74
CA LEU A 123 8.56 -22.05 40.12
C LEU A 123 8.63 -22.29 38.61
N THR A 124 7.53 -22.77 38.05
CA THR A 124 7.34 -22.79 36.61
C THR A 124 6.29 -21.74 36.22
N ILE A 125 6.64 -20.92 35.25
CA ILE A 125 5.80 -19.84 34.73
C ILE A 125 5.69 -20.02 33.22
N THR A 126 4.47 -19.95 32.72
CA THR A 126 4.16 -20.17 31.31
C THR A 126 3.72 -18.87 30.65
N ALA A 127 4.34 -18.54 29.52
CA ALA A 127 3.94 -17.40 28.71
C ALA A 127 2.53 -17.62 28.12
N GLN A 128 1.73 -16.59 28.16
CA GLN A 128 0.41 -16.56 27.51
C GLN A 128 0.52 -15.76 26.24
N TRP A 129 -0.05 -16.28 25.16
CA TRP A 129 -0.02 -15.66 23.86
C TRP A 129 -1.44 -15.43 23.35
N ARG A 130 -1.65 -14.26 22.76
CA ARG A 130 -2.85 -13.94 22.01
C ARG A 130 -2.48 -13.94 20.52
N ASP A 131 -3.18 -14.71 19.75
CA ASP A 131 -3.03 -14.67 18.30
C ASP A 131 -3.49 -13.32 17.75
N ILE A 132 -2.63 -12.70 16.95
CA ILE A 132 -2.87 -11.43 16.25
C ILE A 132 -2.63 -11.55 14.75
N ALA A 133 -2.22 -12.72 14.27
CA ALA A 133 -2.07 -12.95 12.86
C ALA A 133 -3.45 -13.02 12.21
N VAL A 134 -3.59 -12.40 11.07
CA VAL A 134 -4.80 -12.57 10.28
C VAL A 134 -4.70 -13.85 9.45
N PRO A 135 -5.78 -14.58 9.27
CA PRO A 135 -5.77 -15.79 8.46
C PRO A 135 -5.44 -15.46 6.99
N THR A 136 -4.87 -16.41 6.30
CA THR A 136 -4.55 -16.36 4.88
C THR A 136 -5.50 -17.24 4.09
N GLY A 137 -5.65 -16.98 2.79
CA GLY A 137 -6.49 -17.83 1.95
C GLY A 137 -6.33 -17.53 0.48
N GLU A 138 -7.06 -18.31 -0.33
CA GLU A 138 -7.08 -18.17 -1.78
C GLU A 138 -8.50 -18.37 -2.31
N ILE A 139 -8.93 -17.46 -3.19
CA ILE A 139 -10.09 -17.66 -4.05
C ILE A 139 -9.55 -18.21 -5.37
N LYS A 140 -10.08 -19.33 -5.84
CA LYS A 140 -9.64 -19.98 -7.09
C LYS A 140 -10.81 -20.16 -8.04
N ILE A 141 -10.57 -19.81 -9.32
CA ILE A 141 -11.49 -20.00 -10.44
C ILE A 141 -10.66 -20.48 -11.64
N ALA A 142 -10.95 -21.65 -12.14
CA ALA A 142 -10.12 -22.34 -13.13
C ALA A 142 -8.64 -22.35 -12.69
N GLU A 143 -7.73 -21.84 -13.50
CA GLU A 143 -6.30 -21.75 -13.19
C GLU A 143 -5.91 -20.46 -12.43
N ASN A 144 -6.88 -19.55 -12.22
CA ASN A 144 -6.61 -18.28 -11.56
C ASN A 144 -6.81 -18.36 -10.06
N GLY A 145 -5.91 -17.73 -9.28
CA GLY A 145 -5.97 -17.72 -7.82
C GLY A 145 -5.63 -16.35 -7.24
N TRP A 146 -6.39 -15.90 -6.25
CA TRP A 146 -6.22 -14.61 -5.58
C TRP A 146 -6.06 -14.81 -4.07
N LYS A 147 -4.95 -14.27 -3.53
CA LYS A 147 -4.53 -14.41 -2.12
C LYS A 147 -4.51 -13.12 -1.34
N SER A 148 -4.82 -12.00 -1.98
CA SER A 148 -4.71 -10.66 -1.41
C SER A 148 -5.97 -9.86 -1.64
N PHE A 149 -6.09 -8.75 -0.89
CA PHE A 149 -7.12 -7.76 -1.14
C PHE A 149 -6.61 -6.70 -2.13
N PHE A 150 -7.34 -6.50 -3.23
CA PHE A 150 -7.05 -5.51 -4.27
C PHE A 150 -8.00 -4.33 -4.15
N ASN A 151 -7.45 -3.12 -4.03
CA ASN A 151 -8.24 -1.88 -4.04
C ASN A 151 -8.65 -1.45 -5.44
N THR A 152 -7.85 -1.82 -6.44
CA THR A 152 -8.13 -1.53 -7.85
C THR A 152 -8.60 -2.80 -8.52
N ILE A 153 -9.82 -2.76 -9.04
CA ILE A 153 -10.44 -3.86 -9.76
C ILE A 153 -10.51 -3.51 -11.24
N THR A 154 -10.06 -4.43 -12.06
CA THR A 154 -10.19 -4.34 -13.53
C THR A 154 -10.96 -5.56 -14.03
N PHE A 155 -12.02 -5.35 -14.79
CA PHE A 155 -12.77 -6.44 -15.40
C PHE A 155 -12.04 -6.91 -16.66
N GLY A 156 -10.99 -7.72 -16.45
CA GLY A 156 -10.10 -8.20 -17.50
C GLY A 156 -10.02 -9.71 -17.64
N LEU A 157 -10.80 -10.46 -16.87
CA LEU A 157 -10.86 -11.91 -16.94
C LEU A 157 -12.23 -12.34 -17.44
N PHE A 158 -12.25 -12.97 -18.61
CA PHE A 158 -13.46 -13.33 -19.31
C PHE A 158 -13.64 -14.84 -19.40
N PHE A 159 -14.88 -15.29 -19.24
CA PHE A 159 -15.29 -16.68 -19.44
C PHE A 159 -16.62 -16.74 -20.17
N LYS A 160 -16.74 -17.69 -21.09
CA LYS A 160 -17.96 -17.96 -21.82
C LYS A 160 -18.99 -18.72 -20.97
N ASP A 161 -18.51 -19.68 -20.21
CA ASP A 161 -19.34 -20.63 -19.47
C ASP A 161 -19.31 -20.37 -17.97
N THR A 162 -20.31 -20.89 -17.27
CA THR A 162 -20.38 -20.96 -15.81
C THR A 162 -19.08 -21.45 -15.20
N GLN A 163 -18.60 -20.76 -14.20
CA GLN A 163 -17.35 -21.06 -13.50
C GLN A 163 -17.61 -21.54 -12.08
N MET A 164 -16.76 -22.47 -11.61
CA MET A 164 -16.74 -22.96 -10.23
C MET A 164 -15.77 -22.12 -9.39
N VAL A 165 -16.24 -21.63 -8.27
CA VAL A 165 -15.45 -20.87 -7.29
C VAL A 165 -15.10 -21.78 -6.12
N THR A 166 -13.81 -21.84 -5.79
CA THR A 166 -13.30 -22.52 -4.61
C THR A 166 -12.59 -21.49 -3.72
N VAL A 167 -12.85 -21.56 -2.42
CA VAL A 167 -12.16 -20.73 -1.43
C VAL A 167 -11.48 -21.64 -0.41
N THR A 168 -10.21 -21.39 -0.17
CA THR A 168 -9.43 -22.06 0.87
C THR A 168 -8.88 -21.05 1.85
N ALA A 169 -8.68 -21.47 3.09
CA ALA A 169 -8.05 -20.62 4.11
C ALA A 169 -7.23 -21.47 5.08
N ALA A 170 -6.25 -20.82 5.68
CA ALA A 170 -5.39 -21.36 6.72
C ALA A 170 -4.97 -20.27 7.68
N ASP A 171 -4.66 -20.67 8.90
CA ASP A 171 -4.14 -19.79 9.93
C ASP A 171 -2.86 -20.37 10.57
N ASN A 172 -2.04 -19.50 11.15
CA ASN A 172 -0.80 -19.87 11.84
C ASN A 172 -1.04 -20.73 13.08
N SER A 173 -2.22 -20.66 13.70
CA SER A 173 -2.61 -21.51 14.84
C SER A 173 -2.86 -22.96 14.43
N GLY A 174 -3.11 -23.24 13.14
CA GLY A 174 -3.56 -24.53 12.62
C GLY A 174 -5.03 -24.83 12.90
N GLU A 175 -5.75 -23.90 13.53
CA GLU A 175 -7.18 -24.01 13.78
C GLU A 175 -8.01 -23.73 12.52
N ALA A 176 -9.27 -24.15 12.56
CA ALA A 176 -10.18 -23.97 11.44
C ALA A 176 -10.53 -22.49 11.24
N VAL A 177 -10.40 -21.99 10.01
CA VAL A 177 -10.78 -20.63 9.62
C VAL A 177 -12.24 -20.65 9.13
N LYS A 178 -13.05 -19.75 9.66
CA LYS A 178 -14.38 -19.49 9.14
C LYS A 178 -14.27 -18.72 7.83
N ILE A 179 -14.83 -19.27 6.77
CA ILE A 179 -14.86 -18.66 5.44
C ILE A 179 -16.26 -18.17 5.15
N GLU A 180 -16.40 -16.92 4.77
CA GLU A 180 -17.63 -16.31 4.30
C GLU A 180 -17.35 -15.59 2.98
N TYR A 181 -18.31 -15.52 2.04
CA TYR A 181 -18.13 -14.86 0.75
C TYR A 181 -19.25 -13.88 0.43
N LEU A 182 -18.94 -12.92 -0.44
CA LEU A 182 -19.87 -11.95 -1.00
C LEU A 182 -19.59 -11.82 -2.50
N LEU A 183 -20.66 -11.83 -3.30
CA LEU A 183 -20.60 -11.51 -4.73
C LEU A 183 -21.03 -10.05 -4.92
N SER A 184 -20.29 -9.32 -5.74
CA SER A 184 -20.57 -7.94 -6.11
C SER A 184 -20.33 -7.74 -7.61
N ASP A 185 -21.08 -6.86 -8.23
CA ASP A 185 -20.90 -6.39 -9.60
C ASP A 185 -19.94 -5.19 -9.73
N LYS A 186 -19.40 -4.74 -8.61
CA LYS A 186 -18.50 -3.57 -8.51
C LYS A 186 -17.43 -3.74 -7.45
N ALA A 187 -16.38 -2.93 -7.58
CA ALA A 187 -15.37 -2.81 -6.55
C ALA A 187 -15.95 -2.26 -5.24
N LEU A 188 -15.60 -2.89 -4.12
CA LEU A 188 -15.94 -2.46 -2.76
C LEU A 188 -14.67 -2.26 -1.95
N THR A 189 -14.65 -1.23 -1.13
CA THR A 189 -13.59 -0.99 -0.16
C THR A 189 -13.77 -1.87 1.09
N GLN A 190 -12.71 -2.07 1.86
CA GLN A 190 -12.81 -2.81 3.13
C GLN A 190 -13.80 -2.17 4.11
N SER A 191 -13.94 -0.84 4.08
CA SER A 191 -14.91 -0.12 4.93
C SER A 191 -16.34 -0.46 4.56
N GLU A 192 -16.64 -0.56 3.27
CA GLU A 192 -17.97 -0.96 2.79
C GLU A 192 -18.25 -2.42 3.14
N LEU A 193 -17.24 -3.30 2.95
CA LEU A 193 -17.36 -4.73 3.28
C LEU A 193 -17.70 -4.98 4.76
N ALA A 194 -17.21 -4.14 5.68
CA ALA A 194 -17.49 -4.26 7.11
C ALA A 194 -18.99 -4.15 7.45
N GLY A 195 -19.76 -3.45 6.60
CA GLY A 195 -21.22 -3.30 6.76
C GLY A 195 -22.06 -4.30 5.95
N MET A 196 -21.42 -5.17 5.15
CA MET A 196 -22.12 -6.09 4.27
C MET A 196 -22.43 -7.43 4.95
N THR A 197 -23.46 -8.10 4.43
CA THR A 197 -23.82 -9.45 4.87
C THR A 197 -23.11 -10.46 3.96
N PHE A 198 -22.31 -11.32 4.57
CA PHE A 198 -21.59 -12.40 3.88
C PHE A 198 -22.36 -13.71 4.00
N THR A 199 -22.24 -14.54 2.99
CA THR A 199 -22.75 -15.90 2.96
C THR A 199 -21.68 -16.86 3.46
N THR A 200 -22.05 -17.79 4.35
CA THR A 200 -21.10 -18.83 4.81
C THR A 200 -20.70 -19.74 3.66
N TYR A 201 -19.40 -19.92 3.48
CA TYR A 201 -18.83 -20.85 2.50
C TYR A 201 -18.71 -22.24 3.12
N SER A 202 -19.40 -23.22 2.54
CA SER A 202 -19.35 -24.61 2.99
C SER A 202 -18.86 -25.59 1.91
N ALA A 203 -18.95 -25.18 0.66
CA ALA A 203 -18.53 -25.98 -0.51
C ALA A 203 -18.31 -25.05 -1.71
N PRO A 204 -17.60 -25.51 -2.75
CA PRO A 204 -17.49 -24.79 -4.02
C PRO A 204 -18.88 -24.43 -4.58
N PHE A 205 -18.99 -23.24 -5.15
CA PHE A 205 -20.22 -22.75 -5.74
C PHE A 205 -20.00 -22.23 -7.16
N SER A 206 -21.08 -22.17 -7.94
CA SER A 206 -21.02 -21.70 -9.32
C SER A 206 -21.40 -20.22 -9.42
N ILE A 207 -20.70 -19.49 -10.31
CA ILE A 207 -21.10 -18.19 -10.84
C ILE A 207 -21.57 -18.38 -12.29
N ASN A 208 -22.65 -17.69 -12.68
CA ASN A 208 -23.35 -17.92 -13.94
C ASN A 208 -22.98 -16.88 -14.99
N ALA A 209 -23.17 -17.27 -16.27
CA ALA A 209 -22.97 -16.39 -17.40
C ALA A 209 -23.85 -15.14 -17.38
N ASP A 210 -23.51 -14.17 -18.22
CA ASP A 210 -24.15 -12.88 -18.44
C ASP A 210 -24.17 -11.97 -17.18
N ASN A 211 -23.09 -12.05 -16.41
CA ASN A 211 -22.91 -11.24 -15.22
C ASN A 211 -21.43 -10.89 -14.99
N GLU A 212 -21.22 -9.80 -14.28
CA GLU A 212 -19.93 -9.37 -13.80
C GLU A 212 -19.82 -9.67 -12.31
N TYR A 213 -18.63 -10.12 -11.88
CA TYR A 213 -18.38 -10.49 -10.49
C TYR A 213 -17.06 -9.93 -9.97
N VAL A 214 -17.10 -9.43 -8.76
CA VAL A 214 -15.96 -9.36 -7.84
C VAL A 214 -16.33 -10.22 -6.65
N ILE A 215 -15.54 -11.24 -6.38
CA ILE A 215 -15.80 -12.16 -5.29
C ILE A 215 -14.93 -11.74 -4.11
N TYR A 216 -15.57 -11.46 -3.00
CA TYR A 216 -14.91 -11.15 -1.75
C TYR A 216 -15.03 -12.36 -0.82
N ALA A 217 -13.93 -12.73 -0.18
CA ALA A 217 -13.97 -13.68 0.92
C ALA A 217 -13.49 -12.98 2.21
N LYS A 218 -14.27 -13.21 3.27
CA LYS A 218 -13.95 -12.82 4.63
C LYS A 218 -13.51 -14.06 5.38
N LEU A 219 -12.29 -14.03 5.86
CA LEU A 219 -11.66 -15.09 6.61
C LEU A 219 -11.59 -14.67 8.07
N THR A 220 -12.07 -15.51 8.97
CA THR A 220 -12.04 -15.21 10.41
C THR A 220 -11.47 -16.42 11.13
N ASP A 221 -10.40 -16.23 11.89
CA ASP A 221 -9.83 -17.26 12.75
C ASP A 221 -10.60 -17.44 14.05
N THR A 222 -10.17 -18.37 14.88
CA THR A 222 -10.80 -18.66 16.19
C THR A 222 -10.53 -17.57 17.23
N SER A 223 -9.49 -16.75 17.02
CA SER A 223 -9.11 -15.60 17.87
C SER A 223 -9.87 -14.32 17.51
N GLY A 224 -10.60 -14.32 16.39
CA GLY A 224 -11.40 -13.21 15.89
C GLY A 224 -10.62 -12.26 14.97
N ASN A 225 -9.39 -12.60 14.54
CA ASN A 225 -8.69 -11.80 13.54
C ASN A 225 -9.34 -12.02 12.17
N VAL A 226 -9.47 -10.95 11.40
CA VAL A 226 -10.19 -10.96 10.13
C VAL A 226 -9.28 -10.52 9.00
N ALA A 227 -9.27 -11.29 7.93
CA ALA A 227 -8.70 -10.93 6.65
C ALA A 227 -9.78 -10.88 5.56
N TYR A 228 -9.59 -9.99 4.60
CA TYR A 228 -10.35 -9.96 3.37
C TYR A 228 -9.43 -10.25 2.20
N ILE A 229 -9.91 -11.06 1.28
CA ILE A 229 -9.29 -11.29 -0.02
C ILE A 229 -10.38 -11.12 -1.09
N ASN A 230 -9.99 -10.76 -2.30
CA ASN A 230 -10.95 -10.63 -3.39
C ASN A 230 -10.32 -11.04 -4.73
N THR A 231 -11.19 -11.36 -5.67
CA THR A 231 -10.79 -11.54 -7.07
C THR A 231 -10.57 -10.17 -7.73
N ASN A 232 -9.90 -10.16 -8.87
CA ASN A 232 -10.11 -9.10 -9.84
C ASN A 232 -11.52 -9.19 -10.42
N GLY A 233 -11.93 -8.22 -11.23
CA GLY A 233 -13.22 -8.27 -11.92
C GLY A 233 -13.26 -9.42 -12.93
N ILE A 234 -14.33 -10.19 -12.86
CA ILE A 234 -14.59 -11.36 -13.69
C ILE A 234 -15.85 -11.05 -14.51
N VAL A 235 -15.79 -11.32 -15.78
CA VAL A 235 -16.93 -11.21 -16.70
C VAL A 235 -17.26 -12.60 -17.19
N LEU A 236 -18.45 -13.06 -16.91
CA LEU A 236 -19.02 -14.25 -17.54
C LEU A 236 -19.99 -13.78 -18.61
N ASP A 237 -19.67 -14.06 -19.86
CA ASP A 237 -20.41 -13.62 -21.01
C ASP A 237 -20.65 -14.80 -21.98
N GLY A 238 -21.86 -15.33 -21.95
CA GLY A 238 -22.29 -16.41 -22.83
C GLY A 238 -23.02 -15.93 -24.08
N THR A 239 -23.18 -14.61 -24.23
CA THR A 239 -23.94 -13.99 -25.30
C THR A 239 -23.03 -13.69 -26.50
N SER A 240 -23.47 -14.00 -27.69
CA SER A 240 -22.73 -13.63 -28.89
C SER A 240 -22.95 -12.15 -29.25
N PRO A 241 -21.93 -11.47 -29.78
CA PRO A 241 -22.08 -10.11 -30.32
C PRO A 241 -23.22 -10.00 -31.34
N VAL A 242 -23.83 -8.82 -31.42
CA VAL A 242 -24.89 -8.53 -32.42
C VAL A 242 -24.38 -7.50 -33.40
N ILE A 243 -24.45 -7.86 -34.69
CA ILE A 243 -24.09 -6.96 -35.79
C ILE A 243 -25.37 -6.39 -36.38
N THR A 244 -25.46 -5.07 -36.48
CA THR A 244 -26.59 -4.34 -37.06
C THR A 244 -26.13 -3.44 -38.19
N GLY A 245 -27.08 -2.88 -38.98
CA GLY A 245 -26.79 -2.03 -40.13
C GLY A 245 -26.75 -2.78 -41.46
N ILE A 246 -26.63 -4.10 -41.43
CA ILE A 246 -26.66 -4.96 -42.62
C ILE A 246 -27.53 -6.20 -42.38
N GLU A 247 -27.93 -6.84 -43.47
CA GLU A 247 -28.62 -8.14 -43.50
C GLU A 247 -27.70 -9.18 -44.11
N ASN A 248 -27.59 -10.34 -43.46
CA ASN A 248 -26.73 -11.43 -43.92
C ASN A 248 -27.10 -11.92 -45.32
N GLY A 249 -26.12 -12.08 -46.20
CA GLY A 249 -26.29 -12.53 -47.60
C GLY A 249 -26.78 -11.43 -48.54
N LYS A 250 -26.95 -10.19 -48.08
CA LYS A 250 -27.45 -9.10 -48.92
C LYS A 250 -26.32 -8.39 -49.68
N THR A 251 -26.70 -7.85 -50.86
CA THR A 251 -25.82 -7.00 -51.69
C THR A 251 -26.19 -5.55 -51.48
N TYR A 252 -25.21 -4.69 -51.27
CA TYR A 252 -25.33 -3.24 -51.17
C TYR A 252 -24.52 -2.60 -52.29
N CYS A 253 -25.03 -1.52 -52.87
CA CYS A 253 -24.32 -0.74 -53.87
C CYS A 253 -23.66 0.51 -53.30
N GLU A 254 -23.65 0.63 -52.00
CA GLU A 254 -23.10 1.74 -51.22
C GLU A 254 -22.41 1.23 -49.97
N ALA A 255 -21.39 1.98 -49.49
CA ALA A 255 -20.77 1.68 -48.21
C ALA A 255 -21.82 1.60 -47.09
N GLN A 256 -21.69 0.64 -46.24
CA GLN A 256 -22.61 0.41 -45.12
C GLN A 256 -21.93 0.73 -43.79
N THR A 257 -22.65 1.44 -42.94
CA THR A 257 -22.20 1.60 -41.52
C THR A 257 -22.77 0.44 -40.70
N LEU A 258 -21.88 -0.34 -40.14
CA LEU A 258 -22.22 -1.45 -39.25
C LEU A 258 -21.98 -1.01 -37.81
N THR A 259 -22.88 -1.43 -36.95
CA THR A 259 -22.74 -1.24 -35.51
C THR A 259 -22.67 -2.59 -34.82
N VAL A 260 -21.69 -2.76 -33.94
CA VAL A 260 -21.53 -3.93 -33.10
C VAL A 260 -22.12 -3.61 -31.73
N ASP A 261 -23.18 -4.29 -31.35
CA ASP A 261 -23.75 -4.22 -30.00
C ASP A 261 -23.12 -5.32 -29.18
N GLU A 262 -22.03 -4.95 -28.55
CA GLU A 262 -21.22 -5.78 -27.64
C GLU A 262 -20.39 -4.89 -26.72
N LYS A 263 -20.48 -5.17 -25.42
CA LYS A 263 -19.75 -4.42 -24.41
C LYS A 263 -18.25 -4.73 -24.42
N TYR A 264 -17.90 -5.97 -24.70
CA TYR A 264 -16.55 -6.48 -24.53
C TYR A 264 -15.96 -7.02 -25.85
N VAL A 265 -16.07 -6.24 -26.89
CA VAL A 265 -15.46 -6.60 -28.18
C VAL A 265 -13.96 -6.88 -28.01
N ASP A 266 -13.50 -7.99 -28.54
CA ASP A 266 -12.08 -8.33 -28.68
C ASP A 266 -11.58 -7.97 -30.07
N THR A 267 -12.15 -8.58 -31.09
CA THR A 267 -11.75 -8.34 -32.50
C THR A 267 -12.95 -8.23 -33.41
N VAL A 268 -12.80 -7.35 -34.40
CA VAL A 268 -13.69 -7.25 -35.56
C VAL A 268 -12.85 -7.42 -36.82
N THR A 269 -13.21 -8.35 -37.67
CA THR A 269 -12.47 -8.58 -38.91
C THR A 269 -13.39 -8.54 -40.12
N VAL A 270 -12.86 -8.06 -41.23
CA VAL A 270 -13.47 -8.13 -42.58
C VAL A 270 -12.51 -8.91 -43.45
N ASN A 271 -12.96 -10.06 -43.97
CA ASN A 271 -12.14 -11.00 -44.74
C ASN A 271 -10.83 -11.36 -44.05
N GLY A 272 -10.86 -11.50 -42.69
CA GLY A 272 -9.71 -11.81 -41.87
C GLY A 272 -8.78 -10.63 -41.57
N THR A 273 -9.07 -9.44 -42.09
CA THR A 273 -8.33 -8.21 -41.78
C THR A 273 -9.03 -7.49 -40.63
N GLU A 274 -8.31 -7.18 -39.56
CA GLU A 274 -8.84 -6.48 -38.40
C GLU A 274 -9.27 -5.04 -38.76
N VAL A 275 -10.43 -4.62 -38.25
CA VAL A 275 -10.98 -3.28 -38.38
C VAL A 275 -11.22 -2.68 -37.01
N THR A 276 -11.04 -1.36 -36.90
CA THR A 276 -11.24 -0.62 -35.66
C THR A 276 -12.64 -0.03 -35.60
N LEU A 277 -13.33 -0.24 -34.49
CA LEU A 277 -14.60 0.42 -34.20
C LEU A 277 -14.37 1.87 -33.78
N ASP A 278 -15.27 2.74 -34.11
CA ASP A 278 -15.35 4.10 -33.60
C ASP A 278 -15.92 4.12 -32.16
N GLU A 279 -16.06 5.31 -31.55
CA GLU A 279 -16.59 5.49 -30.19
C GLU A 279 -18.06 5.04 -30.04
N SER A 280 -18.79 4.91 -31.15
CA SER A 280 -20.18 4.42 -31.17
C SER A 280 -20.28 2.90 -31.34
N GLY A 281 -19.16 2.18 -31.40
CA GLY A 281 -19.12 0.75 -31.70
C GLY A 281 -19.35 0.42 -33.16
N SER A 282 -19.13 1.37 -34.07
CA SER A 282 -19.44 1.21 -35.50
C SER A 282 -18.19 1.24 -36.36
N PHE A 283 -18.28 0.72 -37.56
CA PHE A 283 -17.29 0.87 -38.62
C PHE A 283 -17.97 0.94 -39.99
N VAL A 284 -17.26 1.52 -40.93
CA VAL A 284 -17.75 1.62 -42.29
C VAL A 284 -17.19 0.48 -43.13
N LEU A 285 -18.07 -0.39 -43.59
CA LEU A 285 -17.73 -1.43 -44.56
C LEU A 285 -17.69 -0.79 -45.97
N SER A 286 -16.48 -0.57 -46.45
CA SER A 286 -16.25 0.02 -47.76
C SER A 286 -16.51 -0.99 -48.90
N PRO A 287 -16.86 -0.53 -50.10
CA PRO A 287 -16.92 -1.39 -51.25
C PRO A 287 -15.64 -2.16 -51.50
N ALA A 288 -15.78 -3.42 -51.89
CA ALA A 288 -14.67 -4.27 -52.29
C ALA A 288 -15.17 -5.33 -53.29
N ASP A 289 -14.25 -5.89 -54.08
CA ASP A 289 -14.58 -6.96 -55.00
C ASP A 289 -15.00 -8.23 -54.25
N GLY A 290 -16.19 -8.73 -54.57
CA GLY A 290 -16.72 -9.98 -54.08
C GLY A 290 -17.39 -9.90 -52.71
N GLU A 291 -17.59 -11.06 -52.13
CA GLU A 291 -18.19 -11.24 -50.81
C GLU A 291 -17.24 -10.78 -49.67
N GLN A 292 -17.80 -10.04 -48.74
CA GLN A 292 -17.09 -9.63 -47.54
C GLN A 292 -17.64 -10.38 -46.31
N LYS A 293 -16.80 -11.18 -45.68
CA LYS A 293 -17.13 -11.89 -44.45
C LYS A 293 -16.71 -11.04 -43.23
N ILE A 294 -17.69 -10.66 -42.45
CA ILE A 294 -17.51 -9.93 -41.17
C ILE A 294 -17.55 -10.95 -40.04
N VAL A 295 -16.54 -10.94 -39.17
CA VAL A 295 -16.52 -11.76 -37.95
C VAL A 295 -16.23 -10.83 -36.78
N VAL A 296 -17.11 -10.87 -35.80
CA VAL A 296 -16.95 -10.17 -34.53
C VAL A 296 -16.70 -11.21 -33.43
N THR A 297 -15.68 -11.04 -32.68
CA THR A 297 -15.35 -11.89 -31.51
C THR A 297 -15.32 -11.00 -30.28
N ASP A 298 -15.98 -11.43 -29.18
CA ASP A 298 -15.87 -10.80 -27.88
C ASP A 298 -14.68 -11.37 -27.07
N LYS A 299 -14.42 -10.77 -25.93
CA LYS A 299 -13.32 -11.19 -25.02
C LYS A 299 -13.60 -12.53 -24.34
N ALA A 300 -14.83 -12.99 -24.32
CA ALA A 300 -15.19 -14.32 -23.79
C ALA A 300 -15.04 -15.42 -24.85
N GLY A 301 -14.84 -15.04 -26.13
CA GLY A 301 -14.68 -15.94 -27.27
C GLY A 301 -16.00 -16.31 -27.95
N ASN A 302 -17.12 -15.58 -27.69
CA ASN A 302 -18.32 -15.71 -28.50
C ASN A 302 -18.12 -15.00 -29.84
N THR A 303 -18.76 -15.49 -30.88
CA THR A 303 -18.58 -14.97 -32.22
C THR A 303 -19.93 -14.70 -32.92
N ALA A 304 -19.97 -13.65 -33.71
CA ALA A 304 -21.02 -13.40 -34.69
C ALA A 304 -20.40 -13.28 -36.08
N GLU A 305 -21.04 -13.88 -37.07
CA GLU A 305 -20.58 -13.84 -38.47
C GLU A 305 -21.69 -13.33 -39.40
N MET A 306 -21.31 -12.46 -40.32
CA MET A 306 -22.16 -12.03 -41.45
C MET A 306 -21.36 -11.99 -42.73
N THR A 307 -22.06 -12.26 -43.85
CA THR A 307 -21.47 -12.19 -45.18
C THR A 307 -22.34 -11.26 -46.05
N VAL A 308 -21.73 -10.27 -46.68
CA VAL A 308 -22.42 -9.31 -47.57
C VAL A 308 -21.54 -8.99 -48.77
N THR A 309 -22.16 -8.44 -49.82
CA THR A 309 -21.44 -7.86 -50.94
C THR A 309 -21.69 -6.36 -50.98
N VAL A 310 -20.61 -5.56 -51.04
CA VAL A 310 -20.70 -4.09 -51.17
C VAL A 310 -19.92 -3.68 -52.41
N ASN A 311 -20.64 -3.24 -53.43
CA ASN A 311 -20.04 -2.88 -54.70
C ASN A 311 -19.49 -1.43 -54.70
N ASP A 312 -18.41 -1.18 -55.46
CA ASP A 312 -17.81 0.15 -55.66
C ASP A 312 -18.52 0.90 -56.83
N GLY A 313 -18.66 2.16 -56.68
CA GLY A 313 -19.28 3.01 -57.71
C GLY A 313 -19.42 4.48 -57.30
N HIS A 314 -18.66 4.93 -56.31
CA HIS A 314 -18.85 6.24 -55.69
C HIS A 314 -17.80 7.29 -56.10
N THR A 315 -18.30 8.47 -56.48
CA THR A 315 -17.48 9.67 -56.61
C THR A 315 -17.71 10.55 -55.37
N PHE A 316 -16.68 10.69 -54.55
CA PHE A 316 -16.79 11.48 -53.29
C PHE A 316 -16.54 12.97 -53.55
N GLY A 317 -17.34 13.83 -52.91
CA GLY A 317 -17.16 15.28 -52.85
C GLY A 317 -16.09 15.72 -51.82
N GLU A 318 -16.15 17.00 -51.47
CA GLU A 318 -15.23 17.60 -50.53
C GLU A 318 -15.47 17.15 -49.09
N TRP A 319 -14.42 17.15 -48.28
CA TRP A 319 -14.47 16.84 -46.87
C TRP A 319 -15.13 17.94 -46.04
N THR A 320 -16.11 17.60 -45.23
CA THR A 320 -16.83 18.52 -44.34
C THR A 320 -16.63 18.10 -42.87
N SER A 321 -16.32 19.02 -42.01
CA SER A 321 -16.16 18.73 -40.57
C SER A 321 -17.48 18.34 -39.91
N ASN A 322 -17.44 17.33 -39.04
CA ASN A 322 -18.59 16.90 -38.25
C ASN A 322 -18.67 17.62 -36.88
N GLY A 323 -17.61 18.35 -36.48
CA GLY A 323 -17.54 19.03 -35.20
C GLY A 323 -17.11 18.16 -34.01
N ASP A 324 -16.92 16.87 -34.20
CA ASP A 324 -16.59 15.86 -33.19
C ASP A 324 -15.14 15.36 -33.25
N GLY A 325 -14.31 15.97 -34.07
CA GLY A 325 -12.93 15.54 -34.32
C GLY A 325 -12.81 14.66 -35.57
N THR A 326 -13.90 14.49 -36.33
CA THR A 326 -13.91 13.79 -37.60
C THR A 326 -14.35 14.70 -38.75
N HIS A 327 -14.11 14.27 -39.95
CA HIS A 327 -14.65 14.90 -41.16
C HIS A 327 -15.23 13.85 -42.09
N THR A 328 -16.27 14.26 -42.83
CA THR A 328 -17.04 13.39 -43.69
C THR A 328 -17.07 13.95 -45.13
N ARG A 329 -16.93 13.08 -46.11
CA ARG A 329 -17.31 13.39 -47.50
C ARG A 329 -18.41 12.44 -47.96
N LYS A 330 -19.34 12.96 -48.79
CA LYS A 330 -20.48 12.22 -49.30
C LYS A 330 -20.29 11.92 -50.79
N CYS A 331 -20.89 10.85 -51.23
CA CYS A 331 -20.97 10.59 -52.65
C CYS A 331 -21.72 11.71 -53.36
N THR A 332 -21.22 12.15 -54.52
CA THR A 332 -21.83 13.19 -55.37
C THR A 332 -22.73 12.62 -56.39
N VAL A 333 -22.82 11.29 -56.48
CA VAL A 333 -23.72 10.64 -57.43
C VAL A 333 -25.15 10.77 -56.91
N ASP A 334 -26.05 11.15 -57.80
CA ASP A 334 -27.46 11.39 -57.47
C ASP A 334 -28.11 10.15 -56.87
N GLY A 335 -28.84 10.32 -55.71
CA GLY A 335 -29.49 9.23 -55.02
C GLY A 335 -28.55 8.38 -54.13
N CYS A 336 -27.24 8.63 -54.09
CA CYS A 336 -26.28 7.90 -53.22
C CYS A 336 -26.22 8.53 -51.81
N THR A 337 -26.42 7.73 -50.78
CA THR A 337 -26.31 8.16 -49.37
C THR A 337 -24.96 7.90 -48.74
N VAL A 338 -24.03 7.35 -49.53
CA VAL A 338 -22.71 6.93 -49.06
C VAL A 338 -21.87 8.10 -48.60
N SER A 339 -21.21 7.91 -47.49
CA SER A 339 -20.26 8.88 -46.97
C SER A 339 -19.00 8.19 -46.43
N GLU A 340 -17.89 8.88 -46.52
CA GLU A 340 -16.62 8.46 -45.92
C GLU A 340 -16.29 9.42 -44.79
N THR A 341 -16.04 8.87 -43.60
CA THR A 341 -15.66 9.63 -42.41
C THR A 341 -14.26 9.22 -41.97
N LYS A 342 -13.43 10.21 -41.64
CA LYS A 342 -12.06 10.00 -41.11
C LYS A 342 -11.79 10.91 -39.93
N ASP A 343 -10.87 10.50 -39.11
CA ASP A 343 -10.37 11.32 -38.00
C ASP A 343 -9.61 12.54 -38.54
N CYS A 344 -9.79 13.66 -37.88
CA CYS A 344 -9.00 14.85 -38.13
C CYS A 344 -7.54 14.62 -37.71
N SER A 345 -6.61 15.06 -38.55
CA SER A 345 -5.18 14.94 -38.33
C SER A 345 -4.43 16.20 -38.73
N GLY A 346 -3.17 16.32 -38.27
CA GLY A 346 -2.30 17.48 -38.52
C GLY A 346 -2.57 18.66 -37.61
N GLY A 347 -1.85 19.76 -37.82
CA GLY A 347 -1.88 20.94 -36.96
C GLY A 347 -1.32 20.68 -35.56
N LYS A 348 -1.29 21.72 -34.74
CA LYS A 348 -0.86 21.65 -33.32
C LYS A 348 -1.81 22.47 -32.47
N ALA A 349 -2.31 21.89 -31.44
CA ALA A 349 -3.05 22.62 -30.40
C ALA A 349 -2.14 23.58 -29.64
N THR A 350 -2.74 24.68 -29.20
CA THR A 350 -2.07 25.64 -28.31
C THR A 350 -2.81 25.71 -26.96
N CYS A 351 -2.33 26.50 -26.06
CA CYS A 351 -3.04 26.78 -24.81
C CYS A 351 -4.39 27.50 -25.00
N LYS A 352 -4.68 28.01 -26.20
CA LYS A 352 -5.87 28.79 -26.55
C LYS A 352 -6.68 28.13 -27.63
N ASP A 353 -6.03 27.63 -28.66
CA ASP A 353 -6.69 27.13 -29.86
C ASP A 353 -6.43 25.63 -29.99
N LYS A 354 -7.46 24.89 -30.37
CA LYS A 354 -7.36 23.47 -30.70
C LYS A 354 -6.55 23.27 -31.96
N ALA A 355 -6.05 22.08 -32.18
CA ALA A 355 -5.42 21.72 -33.47
C ALA A 355 -6.41 21.89 -34.62
N LYS A 356 -5.92 22.35 -35.77
CA LYS A 356 -6.72 22.43 -36.99
C LYS A 356 -6.39 21.26 -37.92
N CYS A 357 -7.43 20.55 -38.33
CA CYS A 357 -7.29 19.46 -39.29
C CYS A 357 -6.77 19.97 -40.61
N GLU A 358 -5.72 19.33 -41.16
CA GLU A 358 -5.11 19.75 -42.44
C GLU A 358 -6.01 19.43 -43.66
N VAL A 359 -6.98 18.54 -43.48
CA VAL A 359 -7.88 18.11 -44.56
C VAL A 359 -9.15 18.99 -44.64
N CYS A 360 -9.88 19.16 -43.54
CA CYS A 360 -11.14 19.90 -43.50
C CYS A 360 -11.03 21.28 -42.86
N GLY A 361 -9.89 21.65 -42.28
CA GLY A 361 -9.64 22.95 -41.66
C GLY A 361 -10.29 23.17 -40.28
N ALA A 362 -11.05 22.21 -39.76
CA ALA A 362 -11.75 22.34 -38.48
C ALA A 362 -10.82 22.17 -37.25
N GLU A 363 -11.21 22.80 -36.17
CA GLU A 363 -10.56 22.62 -34.89
C GLU A 363 -10.95 21.29 -34.26
N TYR A 364 -9.96 20.56 -33.66
CA TYR A 364 -10.17 19.25 -33.05
C TYR A 364 -9.24 19.01 -31.84
N GLY A 365 -9.54 17.96 -31.06
CA GLY A 365 -8.76 17.57 -29.92
C GLY A 365 -8.89 18.53 -28.73
N GLU A 366 -7.99 18.41 -27.76
CA GLU A 366 -7.92 19.27 -26.58
C GLU A 366 -6.87 20.37 -26.77
N LEU A 367 -6.99 21.43 -25.97
CA LEU A 367 -5.95 22.47 -25.88
C LEU A 367 -4.66 21.89 -25.32
N ASP A 368 -3.53 22.35 -25.81
CA ASP A 368 -2.25 22.05 -25.18
C ASP A 368 -1.87 23.16 -24.18
N PRO A 369 -2.07 22.95 -22.88
CA PRO A 369 -1.81 23.95 -21.87
C PRO A 369 -0.33 24.31 -21.72
N LYS A 370 0.57 23.58 -22.38
CA LYS A 370 2.02 23.82 -22.39
C LYS A 370 2.51 24.51 -23.66
N ASN A 371 1.72 24.53 -24.71
CA ASN A 371 2.08 25.16 -25.98
C ASN A 371 1.59 26.60 -26.03
N HIS A 372 2.40 27.50 -25.57
CA HIS A 372 2.10 28.92 -25.51
C HIS A 372 2.68 29.65 -26.72
N THR A 373 1.88 29.97 -27.71
CA THR A 373 2.32 30.61 -28.98
C THR A 373 2.37 32.15 -28.92
N ASP A 374 1.79 32.77 -27.90
CA ASP A 374 1.58 34.20 -27.84
C ASP A 374 2.04 34.75 -26.48
N LEU A 375 3.31 34.44 -26.16
CA LEU A 375 3.95 34.87 -24.91
C LEU A 375 4.47 36.27 -25.08
N LYS A 376 3.78 37.25 -24.47
CA LYS A 376 4.26 38.62 -24.39
C LYS A 376 5.24 38.78 -23.24
N HIS A 377 6.45 39.17 -23.58
CA HIS A 377 7.50 39.44 -22.59
C HIS A 377 7.29 40.80 -21.89
N PHE A 378 7.40 40.79 -20.59
CA PHE A 378 7.42 42.00 -19.74
C PHE A 378 8.74 41.99 -18.95
N PRO A 379 9.68 42.86 -19.31
CA PRO A 379 10.95 42.96 -18.60
C PRO A 379 10.75 43.41 -17.16
N ALA A 380 11.66 43.02 -16.29
CA ALA A 380 11.65 43.46 -14.91
C ALA A 380 11.73 45.00 -14.80
N LYS A 381 10.93 45.56 -13.94
CA LYS A 381 10.93 46.98 -13.62
C LYS A 381 11.05 47.16 -12.11
N ALA A 382 12.03 47.88 -11.69
CA ALA A 382 12.23 48.16 -10.27
C ALA A 382 11.07 49.00 -9.69
N ALA A 383 10.62 48.63 -8.51
CA ALA A 383 9.66 49.39 -7.75
C ALA A 383 10.28 50.72 -7.30
N THR A 384 9.49 51.79 -7.25
CA THR A 384 9.87 53.09 -6.72
C THR A 384 9.00 53.43 -5.50
N LYS A 385 9.26 54.52 -4.84
CA LYS A 385 8.42 55.03 -3.75
C LYS A 385 6.98 55.38 -4.19
N THR A 386 6.82 55.74 -5.46
CA THR A 386 5.53 56.22 -6.02
C THR A 386 4.83 55.18 -6.87
N ALA A 387 5.55 54.19 -7.39
CA ALA A 387 5.02 53.21 -8.30
C ALA A 387 5.51 51.79 -7.93
N GLU A 388 4.65 50.81 -8.13
CA GLU A 388 5.00 49.40 -8.05
C GLU A 388 5.92 49.01 -9.20
N GLY A 389 6.77 48.05 -8.95
CA GLY A 389 7.58 47.41 -9.97
C GLY A 389 6.97 46.08 -10.44
N ASN A 390 7.69 45.38 -11.26
CA ASN A 390 7.37 44.02 -11.61
C ASN A 390 8.65 43.16 -11.77
N ILE A 391 8.52 41.87 -11.54
CA ILE A 391 9.55 40.92 -11.93
C ILE A 391 9.55 40.76 -13.44
N GLU A 392 10.57 40.16 -14.01
CA GLU A 392 10.51 39.69 -15.39
C GLU A 392 9.51 38.55 -15.52
N TYR A 393 8.56 38.66 -16.47
CA TYR A 393 7.55 37.64 -16.69
C TYR A 393 7.06 37.65 -18.13
N TRP A 394 6.46 36.56 -18.49
CA TRP A 394 5.77 36.35 -19.77
C TRP A 394 4.28 36.16 -19.50
N TYR A 395 3.47 36.82 -20.29
CA TYR A 395 2.02 36.68 -20.23
C TYR A 395 1.52 36.06 -21.50
N CYS A 396 0.87 34.91 -21.35
CA CYS A 396 0.21 34.27 -22.48
C CYS A 396 -1.16 34.93 -22.69
N LYS A 397 -1.32 35.65 -23.80
CA LYS A 397 -2.60 36.25 -24.17
C LYS A 397 -3.66 35.21 -24.45
N GLY A 398 -3.25 34.01 -24.85
CA GLY A 398 -4.12 32.91 -25.19
C GLY A 398 -4.84 32.31 -23.96
N CYS A 399 -4.12 31.85 -22.97
CA CYS A 399 -4.69 31.22 -21.76
C CYS A 399 -4.83 32.19 -20.57
N GLY A 400 -4.37 33.45 -20.70
CA GLY A 400 -4.44 34.43 -19.61
C GLY A 400 -3.48 34.16 -18.46
N LYS A 401 -2.52 33.26 -18.61
CA LYS A 401 -1.59 32.85 -17.57
C LYS A 401 -0.27 33.62 -17.64
N TYR A 402 0.40 33.68 -16.48
CA TYR A 402 1.66 34.36 -16.28
C TYR A 402 2.76 33.32 -16.01
N PHE A 403 3.95 33.57 -16.56
CA PHE A 403 5.09 32.64 -16.45
C PHE A 403 6.36 33.40 -16.08
N SER A 404 7.21 32.75 -15.32
CA SER A 404 8.53 33.29 -14.94
C SER A 404 9.64 32.91 -15.91
N ASP A 405 9.34 32.17 -16.97
CA ASP A 405 10.29 31.73 -17.99
C ASP A 405 9.77 31.97 -19.40
N ARG A 406 10.72 32.10 -20.34
CA ARG A 406 10.44 32.38 -21.76
C ARG A 406 9.62 31.29 -22.45
N ASP A 407 9.76 30.05 -21.99
CA ASP A 407 9.16 28.89 -22.62
C ASP A 407 7.73 28.60 -22.10
N GLY A 408 7.25 29.39 -21.12
CA GLY A 408 5.91 29.21 -20.55
C GLY A 408 5.75 27.93 -19.74
N THR A 409 6.81 27.43 -19.12
CA THR A 409 6.77 26.17 -18.38
C THR A 409 6.56 26.35 -16.87
N LYS A 410 6.89 27.54 -16.35
CA LYS A 410 6.80 27.90 -14.92
C LYS A 410 5.69 28.91 -14.70
N GLU A 411 4.48 28.41 -14.50
CA GLU A 411 3.31 29.25 -14.23
C GLU A 411 3.46 29.97 -12.87
N ILE A 412 3.13 31.27 -12.85
CA ILE A 412 3.07 32.10 -11.65
C ILE A 412 1.71 32.80 -11.57
N LYS A 413 1.31 33.24 -10.38
CA LYS A 413 0.08 34.03 -10.21
C LYS A 413 0.30 35.44 -10.67
N LYS A 414 -0.73 36.10 -11.15
CA LYS A 414 -0.68 37.55 -11.51
C LYS A 414 -0.16 38.41 -10.38
N ALA A 415 -0.53 38.11 -9.13
CA ALA A 415 -0.08 38.84 -7.98
C ALA A 415 1.45 38.80 -7.77
N ASP A 416 2.05 37.64 -8.19
CA ASP A 416 3.49 37.43 -8.03
C ASP A 416 4.32 38.21 -9.06
N THR A 417 3.68 38.75 -10.11
CA THR A 417 4.36 39.58 -11.11
C THR A 417 4.69 40.97 -10.62
N THR A 418 3.99 41.47 -9.60
CA THR A 418 4.17 42.81 -9.09
C THR A 418 5.08 42.85 -7.87
N THR A 419 5.92 43.86 -7.81
CA THR A 419 6.74 44.16 -6.62
C THR A 419 6.19 45.40 -5.94
N ALA A 420 5.94 45.27 -4.66
CA ALA A 420 5.35 46.37 -3.88
C ALA A 420 6.23 47.65 -3.92
N LYS A 421 5.58 48.79 -3.83
CA LYS A 421 6.26 50.08 -3.71
C LYS A 421 7.27 50.07 -2.56
N LEU A 422 8.37 50.72 -2.76
CA LEU A 422 9.34 50.94 -1.69
C LEU A 422 8.69 51.77 -0.57
N LYS A 423 8.77 51.27 0.65
CA LYS A 423 8.26 51.99 1.82
C LYS A 423 8.96 53.32 1.98
N ASP A 424 8.22 54.34 2.31
CA ASP A 424 8.76 55.65 2.65
C ASP A 424 9.18 55.59 4.13
N ASP A 425 10.43 55.28 4.35
CA ASP A 425 11.02 55.34 5.69
C ASP A 425 11.38 56.81 6.04
N SER A 426 10.33 57.65 6.11
CA SER A 426 10.45 58.97 6.74
C SER A 426 10.01 58.88 8.19
N LYS A 427 10.77 58.20 9.03
CA LYS A 427 10.98 58.60 10.44
C LYS A 427 12.31 58.03 10.93
N SER A 428 13.22 58.97 10.98
CA SER A 428 14.51 58.98 11.62
C SER A 428 14.64 58.15 12.88
N SER A 429 15.69 57.33 12.90
CA SER A 429 16.67 57.41 13.98
C SER A 429 18.04 57.09 13.36
N GLN A 430 18.91 58.09 13.42
CA GLN A 430 20.32 57.98 13.08
C GLN A 430 20.99 56.93 13.92
N THR A 431 21.55 55.91 13.29
CA THR A 431 22.90 55.42 13.62
C THR A 431 23.42 54.67 12.39
N GLY A 432 24.61 55.07 11.98
CA GLY A 432 25.24 54.75 10.73
C GLY A 432 25.52 53.25 10.55
N ASP A 433 25.26 52.80 9.38
CA ASP A 433 26.20 52.05 8.58
C ASP A 433 25.68 51.90 7.14
N THR A 434 26.12 52.78 6.27
CA THR A 434 25.74 52.80 4.84
C THR A 434 26.61 51.84 3.99
N ARG A 435 27.24 50.83 4.58
CA ARG A 435 28.14 49.94 3.83
C ARG A 435 27.58 48.60 3.37
N ASN A 436 26.40 48.22 3.86
CA ASN A 436 25.89 46.87 3.56
C ASN A 436 24.73 46.78 2.59
N LEU A 437 24.04 47.90 2.27
CA LEU A 437 22.89 47.84 1.36
C LEU A 437 23.30 47.62 -0.11
N ALA A 438 24.42 48.19 -0.52
CA ALA A 438 24.99 48.00 -1.85
C ALA A 438 25.52 46.57 -2.07
N LEU A 439 26.00 45.92 -1.00
CA LEU A 439 26.49 44.54 -1.05
C LEU A 439 25.35 43.55 -1.18
N TRP A 440 24.20 43.78 -0.57
CA TRP A 440 23.04 42.91 -0.68
C TRP A 440 22.35 43.00 -2.04
N ILE A 441 22.32 44.19 -2.64
CA ILE A 441 21.77 44.39 -3.98
C ILE A 441 22.72 43.76 -5.03
N ALA A 442 24.04 43.86 -4.82
CA ALA A 442 25.04 43.21 -5.67
C ALA A 442 25.01 41.67 -5.57
N LEU A 443 24.73 41.12 -4.37
CA LEU A 443 24.58 39.68 -4.15
C LEU A 443 23.30 39.09 -4.81
N LEU A 444 22.22 39.86 -4.89
CA LEU A 444 20.99 39.46 -5.60
C LEU A 444 21.18 39.41 -7.13
N PHE A 445 22.04 40.28 -7.68
CA PHE A 445 22.37 40.26 -9.11
C PHE A 445 23.44 39.23 -9.47
N VAL A 446 24.31 38.85 -8.52
CA VAL A 446 25.35 37.83 -8.74
C VAL A 446 24.79 36.41 -8.58
N SER A 447 23.78 36.18 -7.72
CA SER A 447 23.15 34.87 -7.60
C SER A 447 22.18 34.55 -8.75
N GLY A 448 21.65 35.56 -9.45
CA GLY A 448 20.85 35.38 -10.67
C GLY A 448 21.68 35.12 -11.92
N GLY A 449 22.97 35.54 -11.92
CA GLY A 449 23.88 35.41 -13.06
C GLY A 449 24.75 34.14 -13.07
N ALA A 450 24.84 33.43 -11.95
CA ALA A 450 25.70 32.26 -11.83
C ALA A 450 25.03 30.91 -12.17
N ALA A 451 23.74 30.92 -12.53
CA ALA A 451 23.01 29.72 -12.92
C ALA A 451 22.97 29.46 -14.45
N ILE A 452 23.68 30.29 -15.24
CA ILE A 452 23.76 30.12 -16.71
C ILE A 452 25.19 29.83 -17.14
N GLY A 453 25.90 28.94 -16.48
CA GLY A 453 27.31 28.75 -16.82
C GLY A 453 27.91 27.38 -16.61
N THR A 454 27.16 26.33 -16.34
CA THR A 454 27.79 25.00 -16.27
C THR A 454 26.85 23.87 -16.68
N THR A 455 26.60 23.74 -17.98
CA THR A 455 26.27 22.43 -18.57
C THR A 455 26.49 22.44 -20.08
N VAL A 456 27.74 22.53 -20.47
CA VAL A 456 28.16 21.94 -21.74
C VAL A 456 29.50 21.30 -21.42
N ILE A 457 29.55 20.03 -21.42
CA ILE A 457 30.57 19.05 -21.77
C ILE A 457 30.32 17.78 -20.93
N SER A 458 29.62 16.83 -21.49
CA SER A 458 29.91 15.42 -21.27
C SER A 458 29.62 14.62 -22.52
N ARG A 459 30.72 14.31 -23.10
CA ARG A 459 31.16 13.43 -24.16
C ARG A 459 30.25 12.21 -24.43
N LYS A 460 29.88 12.07 -25.70
CA LYS A 460 29.68 10.78 -26.35
C LYS A 460 30.74 9.76 -25.97
N LYS A 461 30.33 8.59 -25.52
CA LYS A 461 31.06 7.36 -25.78
C LYS A 461 30.12 6.36 -26.45
N LYS A 462 30.41 6.09 -27.72
CA LYS A 462 30.01 4.90 -28.46
C LYS A 462 30.50 3.66 -27.71
N TYR A 463 29.67 2.65 -27.63
CA TYR A 463 30.15 1.28 -27.72
C TYR A 463 29.19 0.45 -28.57
N ASN A 464 29.74 -0.08 -29.65
CA ASN A 464 29.26 -1.21 -30.42
C ASN A 464 29.32 -2.48 -29.57
N ARG A 465 28.27 -3.21 -29.50
CA ARG A 465 28.18 -4.63 -29.87
C ARG A 465 26.74 -5.08 -29.81
#